data_cbac3940e70c48a09295cc3ffb713926
#
_entry.id   cbac3940e70c48a09295cc3ffb713926
#
_cell.length_a   1.000
_cell.length_b   1.000
_cell.length_c   1.000
_cell.angle_alpha   90.00
_cell.angle_beta   90.00
_cell.angle_gamma   90.00
#
_symmetry.space_group_name_H-M   'P 1'
#
loop_
_entity.id
_entity.type
_entity.pdbx_description
1 polymer ?
#
loop_
_entity_poly.entity_id
_entity_poly.type
_entity_poly.pdbx_seq_one_letter_code
_entity_poly.pdbx_strand_id
1 'polypeptide(L)'
;KLMPLVTHVIEIFGWPEIVMKTEKLDFAAGDYQPTILATKEELQKKLEEDYAKTKETFDHTTEEDLSGKWSMNMGEKILAKYTKYSAMRHALNQITHHRAQLGVYYRLNEIPVPGSYGPSADESEF
;
A
#
# COMPACT_ATOMS: atom_id res chain seq x y z
N LYS A 1 16.50 4.86 -6.66
CA LYS A 1 16.08 3.79 -7.59
C LYS A 1 14.56 3.77 -7.62
N LEU A 2 13.95 3.69 -8.81
CA LEU A 2 12.50 3.74 -8.99
C LEU A 2 11.81 2.43 -8.53
N MET A 3 12.40 1.28 -8.87
CA MET A 3 11.79 -0.04 -8.64
C MET A 3 11.37 -0.29 -7.18
N PRO A 4 12.17 0.00 -6.14
CA PRO A 4 11.74 -0.17 -4.75
C PRO A 4 10.49 0.66 -4.41
N LEU A 5 10.34 1.87 -4.96
CA LEU A 5 9.16 2.70 -4.73
C LEU A 5 7.93 2.11 -5.43
N VAL A 6 8.06 1.64 -6.67
CA VAL A 6 6.96 0.96 -7.41
C VAL A 6 6.52 -0.29 -6.66
N THR A 7 7.49 -1.14 -6.25
CA THR A 7 7.21 -2.36 -5.49
C THR A 7 6.46 -2.03 -4.20
N HIS A 8 6.91 -1.02 -3.46
CA HIS A 8 6.25 -0.61 -2.22
C HIS A 8 4.80 -0.14 -2.44
N VAL A 9 4.55 0.66 -3.48
CA VAL A 9 3.18 1.08 -3.83
C VAL A 9 2.27 -0.13 -4.05
N ILE A 10 2.78 -1.15 -4.73
CA ILE A 10 2.03 -2.38 -5.01
C ILE A 10 1.79 -3.19 -3.73
N GLU A 11 2.81 -3.38 -2.90
CA GLU A 11 2.69 -4.12 -1.63
C GLU A 11 1.65 -3.53 -0.67
N ILE A 12 1.47 -2.21 -0.70
CA ILE A 12 0.48 -1.54 0.16
C ILE A 12 -0.95 -2.02 -0.16
N PHE A 13 -1.23 -2.48 -1.38
CA PHE A 13 -2.53 -3.08 -1.70
C PHE A 13 -2.84 -4.35 -0.91
N GLY A 14 -1.84 -5.05 -0.40
CA GLY A 14 -1.99 -6.22 0.48
C GLY A 14 -2.12 -5.88 1.97
N TRP A 15 -1.88 -4.62 2.37
CA TRP A 15 -1.91 -4.24 3.78
C TRP A 15 -3.28 -4.41 4.47
N PRO A 16 -4.43 -4.15 3.81
CA PRO A 16 -5.73 -4.40 4.43
C PRO A 16 -5.90 -5.84 4.92
N GLU A 17 -5.43 -6.83 4.15
CA GLU A 17 -5.45 -8.23 4.60
C GLU A 17 -4.63 -8.41 5.89
N ILE A 18 -3.41 -7.88 5.94
CA ILE A 18 -2.53 -7.96 7.12
C ILE A 18 -3.20 -7.31 8.33
N VAL A 19 -3.73 -6.10 8.17
CA VAL A 19 -4.39 -5.36 9.25
C VAL A 19 -5.60 -6.12 9.79
N MET A 20 -6.40 -6.72 8.92
CA MET A 20 -7.60 -7.43 9.35
C MET A 20 -7.29 -8.75 10.03
N LYS A 21 -6.27 -9.48 9.57
CA LYS A 21 -5.91 -10.80 10.08
C LYS A 21 -4.96 -10.80 11.28
N THR A 22 -4.40 -9.62 11.65
CA THR A 22 -3.45 -9.51 12.75
C THR A 22 -3.87 -8.44 13.76
N GLU A 23 -3.18 -8.37 14.90
CA GLU A 23 -3.32 -7.31 15.89
C GLU A 23 -2.15 -6.31 15.82
N LYS A 24 -1.05 -6.71 15.23
CA LYS A 24 0.14 -5.87 15.04
C LYS A 24 0.96 -6.32 13.83
N LEU A 25 1.82 -5.42 13.38
CA LEU A 25 2.95 -5.72 12.51
C LEU A 25 4.24 -5.41 13.27
N ASP A 26 5.09 -6.40 13.49
CA ASP A 26 6.32 -6.27 14.24
C ASP A 26 7.53 -6.41 13.32
N PHE A 27 8.18 -5.31 13.02
CA PHE A 27 9.36 -5.28 12.14
C PHE A 27 10.57 -6.02 12.73
N ALA A 28 10.69 -6.10 14.06
CA ALA A 28 11.77 -6.84 14.70
C ALA A 28 11.55 -8.35 14.68
N ALA A 29 10.31 -8.80 14.63
CA ALA A 29 9.97 -10.22 14.49
C ALA A 29 10.14 -10.73 13.06
N GLY A 30 10.34 -9.82 12.09
CA GLY A 30 10.44 -10.19 10.68
C GLY A 30 9.08 -10.40 9.99
N ASP A 31 8.01 -9.89 10.58
CA ASP A 31 6.66 -9.98 10.03
C ASP A 31 6.54 -9.29 8.66
N TYR A 32 7.44 -8.38 8.36
CA TYR A 32 7.53 -7.71 7.07
C TYR A 32 8.92 -7.89 6.47
N GLN A 33 8.95 -8.47 5.28
CA GLN A 33 10.13 -8.54 4.44
C GLN A 33 9.83 -7.83 3.11
N PRO A 34 10.58 -6.78 2.76
CA PRO A 34 10.38 -6.08 1.49
C PRO A 34 10.49 -7.06 0.33
N THR A 35 9.49 -7.06 -0.53
CA THR A 35 9.52 -7.84 -1.77
C THR A 35 10.55 -7.24 -2.72
N ILE A 36 11.28 -8.09 -3.44
CA ILE A 36 12.21 -7.67 -4.49
C ILE A 36 11.61 -8.11 -5.82
N LEU A 37 11.09 -7.15 -6.58
CA LEU A 37 10.55 -7.36 -7.90
C LEU A 37 11.43 -6.65 -8.93
N ALA A 38 11.65 -7.28 -10.07
CA ALA A 38 12.58 -6.80 -11.09
C ALA A 38 11.92 -6.52 -12.43
N THR A 39 10.77 -7.12 -12.72
CA THR A 39 10.08 -7.04 -14.01
C THR A 39 8.68 -6.46 -13.89
N LYS A 40 8.13 -5.98 -15.01
CA LYS A 40 6.74 -5.50 -15.10
C LYS A 40 5.75 -6.62 -14.81
N GLU A 41 6.03 -7.81 -15.30
CA GLU A 41 5.18 -9.00 -15.13
C GLU A 41 5.07 -9.41 -13.66
N GLU A 42 6.19 -9.37 -12.93
CA GLU A 42 6.22 -9.64 -11.49
C GLU A 42 5.42 -8.57 -10.71
N LEU A 43 5.59 -7.30 -11.07
CA LEU A 43 4.83 -6.19 -10.49
C LEU A 43 3.33 -6.35 -10.71
N GLN A 44 2.92 -6.66 -11.94
CA GLN A 44 1.52 -6.83 -12.29
C GLN A 44 0.90 -8.03 -11.57
N LYS A 45 1.58 -9.17 -11.57
CA LYS A 45 1.15 -10.37 -10.85
C LYS A 45 0.97 -10.10 -9.36
N LYS A 46 1.94 -9.45 -8.72
CA LYS A 46 1.86 -9.09 -7.30
C LYS A 46 0.68 -8.17 -7.00
N LEU A 47 0.46 -7.16 -7.84
CA LEU A 47 -0.68 -6.26 -7.70
C LEU A 47 -2.02 -7.02 -7.78
N GLU A 48 -2.17 -7.89 -8.76
CA GLU A 48 -3.39 -8.69 -8.96
C GLU A 48 -3.65 -9.61 -7.75
N GLU A 49 -2.61 -10.29 -7.25
CA GLU A 49 -2.70 -11.16 -6.09
C GLU A 49 -3.08 -10.41 -4.81
N ASP A 50 -2.41 -9.28 -4.52
CA ASP A 50 -2.66 -8.49 -3.32
C ASP A 50 -4.02 -7.79 -3.38
N TYR A 51 -4.43 -7.32 -4.55
CA TYR A 51 -5.76 -6.75 -4.77
C TYR A 51 -6.86 -7.79 -4.54
N ALA A 52 -6.71 -9.00 -5.08
CA ALA A 52 -7.69 -10.07 -4.91
C ALA A 52 -7.88 -10.44 -3.43
N LYS A 53 -6.78 -10.60 -2.68
CA LYS A 53 -6.80 -10.89 -1.24
C LYS A 53 -7.44 -9.77 -0.43
N THR A 54 -7.11 -8.53 -0.75
CA THR A 54 -7.70 -7.37 -0.09
C THR A 54 -9.19 -7.26 -0.38
N LYS A 55 -9.61 -7.49 -1.63
CA LYS A 55 -11.02 -7.52 -1.99
C LYS A 55 -11.77 -8.60 -1.20
N GLU A 56 -11.27 -9.82 -1.18
CA GLU A 56 -11.84 -10.91 -0.39
C GLU A 56 -11.94 -10.55 1.09
N THR A 57 -10.90 -9.93 1.65
CA THR A 57 -10.90 -9.46 3.03
C THR A 57 -12.03 -8.46 3.30
N PHE A 58 -12.19 -7.48 2.41
CA PHE A 58 -13.27 -6.48 2.57
C PHE A 58 -14.67 -7.07 2.40
N ASP A 59 -14.84 -8.04 1.52
CA ASP A 59 -16.14 -8.70 1.32
C ASP A 59 -16.62 -9.43 2.60
N HIS A 60 -15.72 -9.73 3.54
CA HIS A 60 -15.99 -10.41 4.81
C HIS A 60 -15.81 -9.51 6.05
N THR A 61 -15.40 -8.25 5.88
CA THR A 61 -15.17 -7.32 6.99
C THR A 61 -16.47 -6.66 7.44
N THR A 62 -16.71 -6.64 8.73
CA THR A 62 -17.84 -5.93 9.36
C THR A 62 -17.40 -4.59 9.95
N GLU A 63 -18.34 -3.70 10.28
CA GLU A 63 -18.03 -2.46 11.00
C GLU A 63 -17.44 -2.71 12.40
N GLU A 64 -17.85 -3.79 13.05
CA GLU A 64 -17.31 -4.17 14.37
C GLU A 64 -15.82 -4.52 14.26
N ASP A 65 -15.42 -5.28 13.23
CA ASP A 65 -14.02 -5.62 12.99
C ASP A 65 -13.13 -4.39 12.82
N LEU A 66 -13.66 -3.33 12.19
CA LEU A 66 -12.95 -2.07 11.94
C LEU A 66 -12.58 -1.31 13.21
N SER A 67 -13.33 -1.52 14.30
CA SER A 67 -13.08 -0.90 15.62
C SER A 67 -11.92 -1.54 16.38
N GLY A 68 -11.50 -2.74 15.98
CA GLY A 68 -10.38 -3.48 16.58
C GLY A 68 -9.09 -2.66 16.65
N LYS A 69 -8.25 -2.91 17.64
CA LYS A 69 -6.96 -2.25 17.80
C LYS A 69 -5.90 -2.90 16.91
N TRP A 70 -5.00 -2.09 16.41
CA TRP A 70 -3.85 -2.54 15.63
C TRP A 70 -2.64 -1.65 15.87
N SER A 71 -1.43 -2.18 15.75
CA SER A 71 -0.21 -1.40 15.98
C SER A 71 0.95 -1.79 15.06
N MET A 72 1.84 -0.85 14.81
CA MET A 72 3.16 -1.10 14.25
C MET A 72 4.19 -1.10 15.37
N ASN A 73 5.04 -2.11 15.40
CA ASN A 73 5.98 -2.35 16.47
C ASN A 73 7.41 -2.57 15.93
N MET A 74 8.37 -2.30 16.78
CA MET A 74 9.76 -2.71 16.65
C MET A 74 10.14 -3.42 17.97
N GLY A 75 9.84 -4.71 18.06
CA GLY A 75 9.89 -5.46 19.30
C GLY A 75 8.92 -4.91 20.34
N GLU A 76 9.41 -4.56 21.51
CA GLU A 76 8.60 -3.97 22.60
C GLU A 76 8.20 -2.50 22.32
N LYS A 77 8.90 -1.81 21.42
CA LYS A 77 8.61 -0.42 21.10
C LYS A 77 7.43 -0.32 20.13
N ILE A 78 6.37 0.32 20.57
CA ILE A 78 5.23 0.68 19.70
C ILE A 78 5.61 1.93 18.90
N LEU A 79 5.61 1.81 17.58
CA LEU A 79 5.89 2.90 16.64
C LEU A 79 4.63 3.73 16.36
N ALA A 80 3.48 3.04 16.21
CA ALA A 80 2.20 3.67 15.97
C ALA A 80 1.05 2.80 16.46
N LYS A 81 -0.05 3.43 16.92
CA LYS A 81 -1.29 2.78 17.35
C LYS A 81 -2.44 3.24 16.48
N TYR A 82 -3.28 2.30 16.10
CA TYR A 82 -4.43 2.51 15.22
C TYR A 82 -5.66 1.75 15.71
N THR A 83 -6.84 2.15 15.25
CA THR A 83 -7.92 1.17 15.01
C THR A 83 -7.64 0.48 13.66
N LYS A 84 -8.23 -0.69 13.40
CA LYS A 84 -8.09 -1.36 12.10
C LYS A 84 -8.57 -0.43 10.96
N TYR A 85 -9.66 0.32 11.18
CA TYR A 85 -10.11 1.36 10.24
C TYR A 85 -9.02 2.39 9.95
N SER A 86 -8.42 2.98 10.99
CA SER A 86 -7.40 4.01 10.78
C SER A 86 -6.10 3.47 10.19
N ALA A 87 -5.75 2.20 10.45
CA ALA A 87 -4.62 1.53 9.80
C ALA A 87 -4.86 1.33 8.29
N MET A 88 -6.07 0.92 7.90
CA MET A 88 -6.43 0.81 6.48
C MET A 88 -6.47 2.19 5.80
N ARG A 89 -7.00 3.21 6.46
CA ARG A 89 -6.94 4.59 5.96
C ARG A 89 -5.50 5.05 5.78
N HIS A 90 -4.60 4.67 6.70
CA HIS A 90 -3.17 4.95 6.57
C HIS A 90 -2.59 4.28 5.33
N ALA A 91 -2.90 3.00 5.08
CA ALA A 91 -2.45 2.30 3.87
C ALA A 91 -2.91 3.01 2.58
N LEU A 92 -4.18 3.37 2.47
CA LEU A 92 -4.71 4.11 1.31
C LEU A 92 -4.01 5.47 1.12
N ASN A 93 -3.74 6.18 2.23
CA ASN A 93 -3.00 7.44 2.17
C ASN A 93 -1.54 7.23 1.71
N GLN A 94 -0.91 6.12 2.10
CA GLN A 94 0.44 5.77 1.64
C GLN A 94 0.46 5.50 0.13
N ILE A 95 -0.55 4.83 -0.43
CA ILE A 95 -0.67 4.66 -1.88
C ILE A 95 -0.72 6.02 -2.58
N THR A 96 -1.58 6.92 -2.12
CA THR A 96 -1.71 8.27 -2.67
C THR A 96 -0.39 9.04 -2.58
N HIS A 97 0.26 9.01 -1.41
CA HIS A 97 1.54 9.68 -1.17
C HIS A 97 2.65 9.17 -2.10
N HIS A 98 2.87 7.87 -2.13
CA HIS A 98 3.94 7.30 -2.95
C HIS A 98 3.65 7.34 -4.45
N ARG A 99 2.38 7.29 -4.85
CA ARG A 99 2.00 7.50 -6.24
C ARG A 99 2.34 8.91 -6.71
N ALA A 100 2.12 9.91 -5.86
CA ALA A 100 2.54 11.28 -6.19
C ALA A 100 4.07 11.39 -6.36
N GLN A 101 4.84 10.69 -5.53
CA GLN A 101 6.30 10.60 -5.70
C GLN A 101 6.70 9.93 -7.02
N LEU A 102 5.98 8.88 -7.45
CA LEU A 102 6.20 8.26 -8.78
C LEU A 102 5.98 9.25 -9.91
N GLY A 103 4.94 10.10 -9.82
CA GLY A 103 4.69 11.17 -10.79
C GLY A 103 5.87 12.13 -10.95
N VAL A 104 6.55 12.48 -9.84
CA VAL A 104 7.78 13.30 -9.89
C VAL A 104 8.89 12.56 -10.63
N TYR A 105 9.09 11.25 -10.34
CA TYR A 105 10.10 10.45 -11.06
C TYR A 105 9.78 10.32 -12.54
N TYR A 106 8.51 10.20 -12.92
CA TYR A 106 8.11 10.18 -14.32
C TYR A 106 8.50 11.48 -15.01
N ARG A 107 8.20 12.64 -14.40
CA ARG A 107 8.58 13.95 -14.92
C ARG A 107 10.09 14.10 -15.13
N LEU A 108 10.86 13.68 -14.13
CA LEU A 108 12.33 13.75 -14.21
C LEU A 108 12.94 12.85 -15.30
N ASN A 109 12.20 11.87 -15.77
CA ASN A 109 12.62 10.95 -16.83
C ASN A 109 11.86 11.17 -18.15
N GLU A 110 11.16 12.30 -18.29
CA GLU A 110 10.40 12.66 -19.50
C GLU A 110 9.33 11.61 -19.89
N ILE A 111 8.81 10.89 -18.89
CA ILE A 111 7.72 9.93 -19.05
C ILE A 111 6.40 10.68 -18.78
N PRO A 112 5.40 10.58 -19.67
CA PRO A 112 4.09 11.19 -19.44
C PRO A 112 3.46 10.76 -18.10
N VAL A 113 2.89 11.72 -17.39
CA VAL A 113 2.22 11.46 -16.11
C VAL A 113 0.72 11.28 -16.37
N PRO A 114 0.14 10.12 -16.04
CA PRO A 114 -1.29 9.90 -16.22
C PRO A 114 -2.11 10.80 -15.30
N GLY A 115 -3.32 11.12 -15.70
CA GLY A 115 -4.32 11.75 -14.86
C GLY A 115 -4.65 10.86 -13.64
N SER A 116 -5.11 11.46 -12.55
CA SER A 116 -5.42 10.70 -11.33
C SER A 116 -6.68 11.20 -10.62
N TYR A 117 -6.61 12.26 -9.84
CA TYR A 117 -7.78 12.97 -9.28
C TYR A 117 -8.32 14.05 -10.20
N GLY A 118 -7.71 14.20 -11.35
CA GLY A 118 -8.02 15.16 -12.39
C GLY A 118 -6.99 15.05 -13.50
N PRO A 119 -7.08 15.89 -14.53
CA PRO A 119 -6.13 15.95 -15.63
C PRO A 119 -4.70 16.15 -15.13
N SER A 120 -3.73 15.61 -15.86
CA SER A 120 -2.31 15.95 -15.73
C SER A 120 -1.91 16.99 -16.79
N ALA A 121 -0.63 17.37 -16.80
CA ALA A 121 -0.11 18.20 -17.89
C ALA A 121 0.04 17.41 -19.21
N ASP A 122 -0.05 16.09 -19.19
CA ASP A 122 0.15 15.20 -20.33
C ASP A 122 -1.15 14.51 -20.77
N GLU A 123 -2.16 14.48 -19.90
CA GLU A 123 -3.42 13.79 -20.12
C GLU A 123 -4.58 14.70 -19.66
N SER A 124 -5.40 15.14 -20.60
CA SER A 124 -6.47 16.13 -20.37
C SER A 124 -7.84 15.52 -20.06
N GLU A 125 -7.99 14.20 -20.21
CA GLU A 125 -9.24 13.48 -19.95
C GLU A 125 -9.23 12.83 -18.57
N PHE A 126 -10.43 12.64 -17.99
CA PHE A 126 -10.63 11.90 -16.75
C PHE A 126 -10.78 10.40 -17.03
#